data_d91fb5f0a18dc219c0ebc4c699370678
#
_entry.id   d91fb5f0a18dc219c0ebc4c699370678
#
_cell.length_a   1.000
_cell.length_b   1.000
_cell.length_c   1.000
_cell.angle_alpha   90.00
_cell.angle_beta   90.00
_cell.angle_gamma   90.00
#
_symmetry.space_group_name_H-M   'P 1'
#
loop_
_entity.id
_entity.type
_entity.pdbx_description
1 polymer ?
#
loop_
_entity_poly.entity_id
_entity_poly.type
_entity_poly.pdbx_seq_one_letter_code
_entity_poly.pdbx_strand_id
1 'polypeptide(L)'
;WTVAELREYILSHETTEDDIHLLSKGLTSEMVAAVCKLMTNMDLVYGASKVRVPAHCNTTIGLRGTLATRLQPNHSTDNVEGITASLFEGLSYGCGDALIGLNPVNDTVSSLSEVLKRFDEVKNRFEIPTQICVLGHITTQIEAVKNGAPADMIFQSIAGSEKGNRAFGFSAETVEEAMALLKEKGTGEGPDVMYFETGQGSELSSDAHYGADQVTMEARCYGFARAYHPFMVNTVVGFIGPEYLYDSRQVIRAGLEDHFMGKLTGIPMGCDCCYTNHMQADQNDIENLSMLLARMVKVLYASL
;
A
#
# COMPACT_ATOMS: atom_id res chain seq x y z
N TRP A 1 -19.40 17.11 17.22
CA TRP A 1 -18.02 17.12 17.68
C TRP A 1 -17.19 18.10 16.87
N THR A 2 -16.29 18.80 17.54
CA THR A 2 -15.21 19.54 16.89
C THR A 2 -14.08 18.56 16.50
N VAL A 3 -13.18 19.01 15.64
CA VAL A 3 -12.00 18.21 15.27
C VAL A 3 -11.10 17.94 16.50
N ALA A 4 -11.02 18.92 17.42
CA ALA A 4 -10.29 18.75 18.68
C ALA A 4 -10.90 17.68 19.58
N GLU A 5 -12.22 17.65 19.75
CA GLU A 5 -12.93 16.60 20.51
C GLU A 5 -12.74 15.23 19.86
N LEU A 6 -12.75 15.14 18.52
CA LEU A 6 -12.47 13.89 17.80
C LEU A 6 -11.05 13.41 18.08
N ARG A 7 -10.05 14.32 18.07
CA ARG A 7 -8.68 14.00 18.43
C ARG A 7 -8.58 13.46 19.85
N GLU A 8 -9.16 14.15 20.84
CA GLU A 8 -9.15 13.72 22.25
C GLU A 8 -9.83 12.35 22.42
N TYR A 9 -10.93 12.11 21.72
CA TYR A 9 -11.60 10.82 21.74
C TYR A 9 -10.70 9.70 21.22
N ILE A 10 -10.06 9.87 20.05
CA ILE A 10 -9.18 8.87 19.46
C ILE A 10 -7.99 8.57 20.39
N LEU A 11 -7.45 9.61 21.07
CA LEU A 11 -6.29 9.47 21.94
C LEU A 11 -6.64 9.05 23.38
N SER A 12 -7.91 9.05 23.79
CA SER A 12 -8.34 8.60 25.12
C SER A 12 -7.94 7.13 25.36
N HIS A 13 -7.41 6.83 26.54
CA HIS A 13 -7.13 5.46 26.95
C HIS A 13 -8.40 4.59 27.07
N GLU A 14 -9.55 5.20 27.25
CA GLU A 14 -10.84 4.53 27.35
C GLU A 14 -11.40 4.12 25.99
N THR A 15 -10.98 4.79 24.91
CA THR A 15 -11.41 4.47 23.55
C THR A 15 -10.75 3.20 23.07
N THR A 16 -11.55 2.18 22.85
CA THR A 16 -11.11 0.84 22.43
C THR A 16 -10.91 0.76 20.89
N GLU A 17 -10.36 -0.36 20.44
CA GLU A 17 -10.27 -0.69 19.01
C GLU A 17 -11.67 -0.78 18.37
N ASP A 18 -12.63 -1.39 19.04
CA ASP A 18 -14.01 -1.52 18.54
C ASP A 18 -14.71 -0.16 18.41
N ASP A 19 -14.44 0.75 19.35
CA ASP A 19 -14.95 2.13 19.28
C ASP A 19 -14.41 2.86 18.05
N ILE A 20 -13.13 2.68 17.74
CA ILE A 20 -12.52 3.29 16.55
C ILE A 20 -13.06 2.65 15.27
N HIS A 21 -13.25 1.34 15.24
CA HIS A 21 -13.88 0.66 14.10
C HIS A 21 -15.32 1.12 13.86
N LEU A 22 -16.05 1.36 14.91
CA LEU A 22 -17.40 1.93 14.80
C LEU A 22 -17.35 3.38 14.29
N LEU A 23 -16.47 4.19 14.85
CA LEU A 23 -16.25 5.58 14.47
C LEU A 23 -15.87 5.70 12.99
N SER A 24 -14.95 4.85 12.50
CA SER A 24 -14.43 4.89 11.14
C SER A 24 -15.52 4.78 10.06
N LYS A 25 -16.62 4.09 10.36
CA LYS A 25 -17.75 3.94 9.43
C LYS A 25 -18.46 5.27 9.13
N GLY A 26 -18.37 6.23 10.05
CA GLY A 26 -18.99 7.55 9.92
C GLY A 26 -18.02 8.67 9.51
N LEU A 27 -16.72 8.39 9.41
CA LEU A 27 -15.74 9.41 9.04
C LEU A 27 -15.64 9.57 7.52
N THR A 28 -15.66 10.82 7.07
CA THR A 28 -15.24 11.17 5.70
C THR A 28 -13.73 11.37 5.61
N SER A 29 -13.18 11.33 4.41
CA SER A 29 -11.76 11.57 4.17
C SER A 29 -11.31 12.93 4.71
N GLU A 30 -12.16 13.96 4.55
CA GLU A 30 -11.88 15.32 5.06
C GLU A 30 -11.82 15.36 6.59
N MET A 31 -12.69 14.61 7.29
CA MET A 31 -12.65 14.51 8.76
C MET A 31 -11.38 13.80 9.22
N VAL A 32 -10.99 12.73 8.53
CA VAL A 32 -9.75 12.00 8.79
C VAL A 32 -8.54 12.90 8.60
N ALA A 33 -8.46 13.64 7.50
CA ALA A 33 -7.39 14.60 7.24
C ALA A 33 -7.36 15.74 8.27
N ALA A 34 -8.52 16.26 8.64
CA ALA A 34 -8.62 17.36 9.62
C ALA A 34 -8.10 16.93 11.01
N VAL A 35 -8.46 15.76 11.50
CA VAL A 35 -7.96 15.27 12.79
C VAL A 35 -6.47 14.94 12.73
N CYS A 36 -6.00 14.35 11.63
CA CYS A 36 -4.59 14.05 11.40
C CYS A 36 -3.71 15.30 11.54
N LYS A 37 -4.13 16.42 10.95
CA LYS A 37 -3.42 17.72 11.00
C LYS A 37 -3.27 18.29 12.42
N LEU A 38 -4.12 17.90 13.36
CA LEU A 38 -4.02 18.34 14.77
C LEU A 38 -3.12 17.43 15.63
N MET A 39 -2.65 16.32 15.08
CA MET A 39 -1.86 15.33 15.82
C MET A 39 -0.36 15.61 15.76
N THR A 40 0.32 15.43 16.87
CA THR A 40 1.79 15.31 16.89
C THR A 40 2.20 13.95 16.33
N ASN A 41 3.50 13.77 16.02
CA ASN A 41 4.00 12.48 15.55
C ASN A 41 3.68 11.33 16.53
N MET A 42 3.81 11.57 17.81
CA MET A 42 3.50 10.57 18.83
C MET A 42 2.00 10.30 18.97
N ASP A 43 1.15 11.30 18.74
CA ASP A 43 -0.30 11.10 18.68
C ASP A 43 -0.68 10.20 17.50
N LEU A 44 -0.05 10.41 16.33
CA LEU A 44 -0.25 9.57 15.13
C LEU A 44 0.15 8.13 15.42
N VAL A 45 1.34 7.92 16.02
CA VAL A 45 1.82 6.58 16.41
C VAL A 45 0.85 5.93 17.39
N TYR A 46 0.47 6.64 18.45
CA TYR A 46 -0.42 6.09 19.46
C TYR A 46 -1.81 5.78 18.92
N GLY A 47 -2.42 6.72 18.19
CA GLY A 47 -3.75 6.53 17.59
C GLY A 47 -3.77 5.34 16.61
N ALA A 48 -2.79 5.26 15.72
CA ALA A 48 -2.67 4.14 14.76
C ALA A 48 -2.41 2.79 15.44
N SER A 49 -1.65 2.76 16.55
CA SER A 49 -1.35 1.51 17.28
C SER A 49 -2.58 0.85 17.91
N LYS A 50 -3.65 1.62 18.11
CA LYS A 50 -4.93 1.13 18.66
C LYS A 50 -5.76 0.36 17.64
N VAL A 51 -5.51 0.56 16.34
CA VAL A 51 -6.35 0.02 15.26
C VAL A 51 -5.66 -1.16 14.58
N ARG A 52 -6.35 -2.29 14.47
CA ARG A 52 -5.95 -3.42 13.63
C ARG A 52 -6.86 -3.50 12.43
N VAL A 53 -6.27 -3.75 11.28
CA VAL A 53 -7.02 -3.97 10.03
C VAL A 53 -6.45 -5.23 9.38
N PRO A 54 -6.97 -6.42 9.72
CA PRO A 54 -6.54 -7.65 9.06
C PRO A 54 -7.08 -7.71 7.64
N ALA A 55 -6.31 -8.31 6.74
CA ALA A 55 -6.72 -8.65 5.39
C ALA A 55 -6.21 -10.05 5.03
N HIS A 56 -6.94 -10.74 4.16
CA HIS A 56 -6.70 -12.14 3.82
C HIS A 56 -6.73 -12.36 2.30
N CYS A 57 -5.60 -12.88 1.78
CA CYS A 57 -5.54 -13.51 0.47
C CYS A 57 -5.11 -14.98 0.64
N ASN A 58 -3.93 -15.41 0.24
CA ASN A 58 -3.42 -16.74 0.61
C ASN A 58 -2.94 -16.76 2.07
N THR A 59 -2.45 -15.64 2.55
CA THR A 59 -2.07 -15.44 3.96
C THR A 59 -2.85 -14.29 4.58
N THR A 60 -2.79 -14.16 5.90
CA THR A 60 -3.43 -13.04 6.62
C THR A 60 -2.36 -12.08 7.13
N ILE A 61 -2.48 -10.80 6.74
CA ILE A 61 -1.67 -9.72 7.29
C ILE A 61 -2.45 -8.91 8.34
N GLY A 62 -1.78 -8.02 9.06
CA GLY A 62 -2.42 -7.13 10.03
C GLY A 62 -2.80 -7.79 11.36
N LEU A 63 -2.38 -9.02 11.62
CA LEU A 63 -2.59 -9.70 12.90
C LEU A 63 -1.71 -9.10 14.01
N ARG A 64 -2.18 -9.19 15.26
CA ARG A 64 -1.47 -8.64 16.40
C ARG A 64 -0.11 -9.33 16.61
N GLY A 65 0.94 -8.53 16.72
CA GLY A 65 2.30 -9.04 16.97
C GLY A 65 3.00 -9.61 15.75
N THR A 66 2.43 -9.46 14.56
CA THR A 66 3.05 -9.84 13.30
C THR A 66 3.53 -8.63 12.52
N LEU A 67 4.64 -8.76 11.85
CA LEU A 67 5.17 -7.83 10.87
C LEU A 67 5.41 -8.63 9.60
N ALA A 68 4.92 -8.15 8.47
CA ALA A 68 5.06 -8.83 7.19
C ALA A 68 5.85 -7.96 6.21
N THR A 69 6.56 -8.58 5.30
CA THR A 69 7.43 -7.93 4.32
C THR A 69 7.01 -8.25 2.90
N ARG A 70 7.06 -7.25 2.03
CA ARG A 70 6.98 -7.44 0.57
C ARG A 70 8.38 -7.76 0.03
N LEU A 71 8.50 -8.77 -0.78
CA LEU A 71 9.71 -9.03 -1.57
C LEU A 71 9.52 -8.51 -2.99
N GLN A 72 10.43 -7.62 -3.40
CA GLN A 72 10.38 -6.95 -4.71
C GLN A 72 11.66 -7.27 -5.50
N PRO A 73 11.75 -8.43 -6.18
CA PRO A 73 12.96 -8.87 -6.87
C PRO A 73 13.09 -8.20 -8.25
N ASN A 74 13.23 -6.87 -8.27
CA ASN A 74 13.34 -6.10 -9.51
C ASN A 74 14.58 -6.46 -10.31
N HIS A 75 14.48 -6.37 -11.63
CA HIS A 75 15.60 -6.55 -12.54
C HIS A 75 15.56 -5.49 -13.66
N SER A 76 16.71 -4.90 -13.98
CA SER A 76 16.81 -3.75 -14.90
C SER A 76 16.37 -4.03 -16.35
N THR A 77 16.16 -5.29 -16.72
CA THR A 77 15.73 -5.70 -18.07
C THR A 77 14.62 -6.76 -18.04
N ASP A 78 13.99 -6.97 -16.90
CA ASP A 78 12.99 -8.02 -16.67
C ASP A 78 13.47 -9.43 -17.03
N ASN A 79 14.78 -9.69 -16.92
CA ASN A 79 15.33 -11.02 -17.16
C ASN A 79 14.85 -11.99 -16.08
N VAL A 80 14.09 -13.01 -16.47
CA VAL A 80 13.41 -13.94 -15.55
C VAL A 80 14.39 -14.75 -14.69
N GLU A 81 15.56 -15.09 -15.19
CA GLU A 81 16.61 -15.79 -14.44
C GLU A 81 17.21 -14.87 -13.37
N GLY A 82 17.46 -13.59 -13.71
CA GLY A 82 17.93 -12.58 -12.76
C GLY A 82 16.88 -12.30 -11.68
N ILE A 83 15.63 -12.13 -12.07
CA ILE A 83 14.49 -12.01 -11.14
C ILE A 83 14.43 -13.22 -10.21
N THR A 84 14.59 -14.44 -10.75
CA THR A 84 14.55 -15.67 -9.96
C THR A 84 15.70 -15.74 -8.95
N ALA A 85 16.91 -15.30 -9.33
CA ALA A 85 18.06 -15.25 -8.42
C ALA A 85 17.79 -14.27 -7.25
N SER A 86 17.33 -13.07 -7.55
CA SER A 86 16.95 -12.06 -6.53
C SER A 86 15.78 -12.56 -5.65
N LEU A 87 14.82 -13.27 -6.24
CA LEU A 87 13.72 -13.88 -5.50
C LEU A 87 14.24 -14.89 -4.46
N PHE A 88 15.11 -15.80 -4.84
CA PHE A 88 15.70 -16.78 -3.91
C PHE A 88 16.57 -16.12 -2.84
N GLU A 89 17.32 -15.08 -3.20
CA GLU A 89 18.09 -14.32 -2.23
C GLU A 89 17.18 -13.68 -1.18
N GLY A 90 16.14 -12.96 -1.60
CA GLY A 90 15.19 -12.33 -0.67
C GLY A 90 14.44 -13.35 0.19
N LEU A 91 14.01 -14.47 -0.37
CA LEU A 91 13.39 -15.56 0.39
C LEU A 91 14.36 -16.16 1.43
N SER A 92 15.65 -16.22 1.14
CA SER A 92 16.67 -16.70 2.09
C SER A 92 16.83 -15.81 3.31
N TYR A 93 16.46 -14.54 3.21
CA TYR A 93 16.38 -13.57 4.31
C TYR A 93 15.04 -13.59 5.06
N GLY A 94 14.09 -14.41 4.63
CA GLY A 94 12.76 -14.49 5.21
C GLY A 94 11.81 -13.36 4.76
N CYS A 95 12.11 -12.71 3.63
CA CYS A 95 11.23 -11.70 3.04
C CYS A 95 10.15 -12.35 2.15
N GLY A 96 9.02 -11.65 1.96
CA GLY A 96 7.98 -12.05 1.02
C GLY A 96 6.75 -12.70 1.64
N ASP A 97 6.63 -12.68 2.95
CA ASP A 97 5.48 -13.22 3.68
C ASP A 97 4.21 -12.36 3.52
N ALA A 98 4.35 -11.05 3.24
CA ALA A 98 3.22 -10.23 2.84
C ALA A 98 2.86 -10.47 1.36
N LEU A 99 3.85 -10.45 0.49
CA LEU A 99 3.65 -10.45 -0.95
C LEU A 99 4.99 -10.61 -1.68
N ILE A 100 5.01 -11.36 -2.77
CA ILE A 100 6.06 -11.32 -3.78
C ILE A 100 5.53 -10.53 -4.98
N GLY A 101 6.17 -9.40 -5.30
CA GLY A 101 5.74 -8.56 -6.42
C GLY A 101 6.85 -7.63 -6.87
N LEU A 102 6.97 -7.40 -8.17
CA LEU A 102 8.01 -6.55 -8.74
C LEU A 102 7.42 -5.42 -9.62
N ASN A 103 8.18 -4.35 -9.78
CA ASN A 103 7.94 -3.32 -10.78
C ASN A 103 8.57 -3.74 -12.10
N PRO A 104 7.78 -4.06 -13.14
CA PRO A 104 8.33 -4.43 -14.45
C PRO A 104 8.91 -3.20 -15.14
N VAL A 105 10.00 -3.38 -15.89
CA VAL A 105 10.54 -2.37 -16.80
C VAL A 105 9.69 -2.31 -18.07
N ASN A 106 9.22 -3.47 -18.53
CA ASN A 106 8.36 -3.61 -19.69
C ASN A 106 6.94 -3.98 -19.27
N ASP A 107 6.05 -3.01 -19.28
CA ASP A 107 4.63 -3.21 -18.99
C ASP A 107 3.90 -3.79 -20.21
N THR A 108 4.21 -5.06 -20.52
CA THR A 108 3.56 -5.80 -21.60
C THR A 108 2.93 -7.09 -21.07
N VAL A 109 1.87 -7.55 -21.72
CA VAL A 109 1.16 -8.77 -21.34
C VAL A 109 2.08 -9.99 -21.31
N SER A 110 3.04 -10.09 -22.24
CA SER A 110 3.99 -11.21 -22.27
C SER A 110 4.97 -11.15 -21.10
N SER A 111 5.60 -9.98 -20.84
CA SER A 111 6.56 -9.81 -19.75
C SER A 111 5.89 -10.09 -18.40
N LEU A 112 4.73 -9.49 -18.14
CA LEU A 112 3.98 -9.71 -16.91
C LEU A 112 3.60 -11.21 -16.72
N SER A 113 3.16 -11.84 -17.81
CA SER A 113 2.76 -13.26 -17.77
C SER A 113 3.93 -14.19 -17.48
N GLU A 114 5.12 -13.92 -18.01
CA GLU A 114 6.33 -14.71 -17.76
C GLU A 114 6.77 -14.60 -16.29
N VAL A 115 6.77 -13.39 -15.75
CA VAL A 115 7.11 -13.14 -14.35
C VAL A 115 6.12 -13.82 -13.40
N LEU A 116 4.81 -13.64 -13.63
CA LEU A 116 3.77 -14.27 -12.80
C LEU A 116 3.86 -15.79 -12.83
N LYS A 117 4.08 -16.39 -14.00
CA LYS A 117 4.29 -17.86 -14.11
C LYS A 117 5.51 -18.33 -13.31
N ARG A 118 6.62 -17.57 -13.34
CA ARG A 118 7.81 -17.89 -12.57
C ARG A 118 7.56 -17.76 -11.07
N PHE A 119 6.87 -16.74 -10.62
CA PHE A 119 6.52 -16.59 -9.20
C PHE A 119 5.59 -17.69 -8.73
N ASP A 120 4.60 -18.05 -9.53
CA ASP A 120 3.68 -19.15 -9.22
C ASP A 120 4.40 -20.50 -9.16
N GLU A 121 5.30 -20.78 -10.12
CA GLU A 121 6.15 -21.99 -10.12
C GLU A 121 6.97 -22.08 -8.83
N VAL A 122 7.64 -21.01 -8.43
CA VAL A 122 8.47 -20.99 -7.21
C VAL A 122 7.59 -21.11 -5.98
N LYS A 123 6.50 -20.32 -5.87
CA LYS A 123 5.54 -20.39 -4.76
C LYS A 123 5.04 -21.82 -4.54
N ASN A 124 4.55 -22.46 -5.59
CA ASN A 124 3.96 -23.79 -5.50
C ASN A 124 5.00 -24.89 -5.26
N ARG A 125 6.17 -24.80 -5.92
CA ARG A 125 7.23 -25.81 -5.78
C ARG A 125 7.81 -25.89 -4.38
N PHE A 126 7.91 -24.75 -3.70
CA PHE A 126 8.48 -24.66 -2.36
C PHE A 126 7.41 -24.46 -1.26
N GLU A 127 6.14 -24.56 -1.63
CA GLU A 127 5.00 -24.41 -0.71
C GLU A 127 5.10 -23.14 0.14
N ILE A 128 5.48 -21.99 -0.52
CA ILE A 128 5.70 -20.72 0.18
C ILE A 128 4.36 -20.07 0.50
N PRO A 129 4.05 -19.81 1.79
CA PRO A 129 2.79 -19.18 2.18
C PRO A 129 2.84 -17.68 1.89
N THR A 130 2.51 -17.29 0.66
CA THR A 130 2.53 -15.91 0.19
C THR A 130 1.53 -15.73 -0.95
N GLN A 131 1.35 -14.50 -1.39
CA GLN A 131 0.64 -14.14 -2.63
C GLN A 131 1.59 -13.49 -3.62
N ILE A 132 1.23 -13.56 -4.91
CA ILE A 132 2.02 -13.02 -6.01
C ILE A 132 1.24 -11.97 -6.80
N CYS A 133 1.94 -10.93 -7.24
CA CYS A 133 1.46 -9.97 -8.23
C CYS A 133 2.61 -9.37 -9.04
N VAL A 134 2.29 -8.54 -10.02
CA VAL A 134 3.21 -7.62 -10.69
C VAL A 134 2.68 -6.20 -10.57
N LEU A 135 3.56 -5.21 -10.47
CA LEU A 135 3.19 -3.81 -10.28
C LEU A 135 3.13 -3.09 -11.64
N GLY A 136 2.54 -3.74 -12.64
CA GLY A 136 2.25 -3.16 -13.94
C GLY A 136 0.92 -2.39 -13.94
N HIS A 137 0.59 -1.75 -15.06
CA HIS A 137 -0.69 -1.08 -15.21
C HIS A 137 -1.86 -2.06 -15.12
N ILE A 138 -2.95 -1.68 -14.45
CA ILE A 138 -4.09 -2.58 -14.19
C ILE A 138 -4.66 -3.20 -15.48
N THR A 139 -4.72 -2.45 -16.58
CA THR A 139 -5.24 -2.97 -17.85
C THR A 139 -4.36 -4.05 -18.46
N THR A 140 -3.03 -3.92 -18.34
CA THR A 140 -2.08 -4.94 -18.80
C THR A 140 -2.19 -6.20 -17.95
N GLN A 141 -2.35 -6.05 -16.63
CA GLN A 141 -2.57 -7.17 -15.72
C GLN A 141 -3.89 -7.90 -16.01
N ILE A 142 -4.98 -7.16 -16.23
CA ILE A 142 -6.28 -7.73 -16.64
C ILE A 142 -6.12 -8.59 -17.89
N GLU A 143 -5.44 -8.10 -18.93
CA GLU A 143 -5.22 -8.86 -20.15
C GLU A 143 -4.30 -10.08 -19.92
N ALA A 144 -3.28 -9.97 -19.08
CA ALA A 144 -2.43 -11.10 -18.72
C ALA A 144 -3.23 -12.22 -18.03
N VAL A 145 -4.08 -11.87 -17.06
CA VAL A 145 -4.95 -12.84 -16.35
C VAL A 145 -6.00 -13.42 -17.30
N LYS A 146 -6.62 -12.63 -18.18
CA LYS A 146 -7.54 -13.14 -19.23
C LYS A 146 -6.86 -14.19 -20.10
N ASN A 147 -5.58 -14.03 -20.39
CA ASN A 147 -4.76 -14.95 -21.18
C ASN A 147 -4.16 -16.09 -20.36
N GLY A 148 -4.58 -16.26 -19.10
CA GLY A 148 -4.22 -17.40 -18.25
C GLY A 148 -2.90 -17.23 -17.46
N ALA A 149 -2.43 -16.01 -17.26
CA ALA A 149 -1.35 -15.76 -16.30
C ALA A 149 -1.88 -15.95 -14.87
N PRO A 150 -1.18 -16.70 -14.00
CA PRO A 150 -1.58 -16.84 -12.61
C PRO A 150 -1.32 -15.53 -11.86
N ALA A 151 -2.31 -15.03 -11.15
CA ALA A 151 -2.16 -13.87 -10.29
C ALA A 151 -3.06 -14.05 -9.07
N ASP A 152 -2.51 -13.89 -7.88
CA ASP A 152 -3.28 -13.89 -6.65
C ASP A 152 -3.94 -12.53 -6.43
N MET A 153 -3.32 -11.47 -6.92
CA MET A 153 -3.74 -10.09 -6.75
C MET A 153 -3.45 -9.25 -7.99
N ILE A 154 -4.18 -8.14 -8.15
CA ILE A 154 -3.89 -7.10 -9.13
C ILE A 154 -3.53 -5.80 -8.40
N PHE A 155 -2.52 -5.14 -8.93
CA PHE A 155 -1.97 -3.88 -8.45
C PHE A 155 -2.53 -2.69 -9.24
N GLN A 156 -2.68 -1.53 -8.56
CA GLN A 156 -2.83 -0.23 -9.20
C GLN A 156 -2.43 0.92 -8.28
N SER A 157 -1.68 1.90 -8.80
CA SER A 157 -1.50 3.19 -8.13
C SER A 157 -2.77 4.02 -8.23
N ILE A 158 -3.19 4.63 -7.11
CA ILE A 158 -4.44 5.37 -7.00
C ILE A 158 -4.23 6.83 -6.61
N ALA A 159 -5.19 7.66 -6.94
CA ALA A 159 -5.26 9.08 -6.58
C ALA A 159 -6.59 9.38 -5.86
N GLY A 160 -6.61 10.45 -5.04
CA GLY A 160 -7.78 10.89 -4.28
C GLY A 160 -8.80 11.67 -5.10
N SER A 161 -8.67 11.69 -6.42
CA SER A 161 -9.64 12.30 -7.32
C SER A 161 -9.85 11.47 -8.59
N GLU A 162 -11.05 11.56 -9.18
CA GLU A 162 -11.35 10.91 -10.45
C GLU A 162 -10.41 11.38 -11.58
N LYS A 163 -10.11 12.68 -11.62
CA LYS A 163 -9.17 13.22 -12.62
C LYS A 163 -7.78 12.61 -12.46
N GLY A 164 -7.31 12.42 -11.24
CA GLY A 164 -6.03 11.76 -10.95
C GLY A 164 -6.03 10.29 -11.40
N ASN A 165 -7.06 9.53 -11.05
CA ASN A 165 -7.20 8.14 -11.47
C ASN A 165 -7.29 8.00 -12.99
N ARG A 166 -8.03 8.88 -13.67
CA ARG A 166 -8.06 8.93 -15.14
C ARG A 166 -6.71 9.29 -15.76
N ALA A 167 -5.92 10.16 -15.12
CA ALA A 167 -4.55 10.47 -15.55
C ALA A 167 -3.62 9.26 -15.39
N PHE A 168 -3.86 8.41 -14.40
CA PHE A 168 -3.20 7.10 -14.25
C PHE A 168 -3.74 6.03 -15.21
N GLY A 169 -4.71 6.37 -16.07
CA GLY A 169 -5.21 5.49 -17.13
C GLY A 169 -6.29 4.49 -16.71
N PHE A 170 -6.93 4.67 -15.56
CA PHE A 170 -7.98 3.76 -15.08
C PHE A 170 -9.18 4.51 -14.45
N SER A 171 -10.22 3.77 -14.15
CA SER A 171 -11.43 4.24 -13.48
C SER A 171 -11.90 3.22 -12.41
N ALA A 172 -12.96 3.58 -11.69
CA ALA A 172 -13.60 2.68 -10.73
C ALA A 172 -14.06 1.37 -11.40
N GLU A 173 -14.66 1.47 -12.58
CA GLU A 173 -15.13 0.34 -13.37
C GLU A 173 -13.97 -0.61 -13.76
N THR A 174 -12.78 -0.07 -14.00
CA THR A 174 -11.58 -0.88 -14.29
C THR A 174 -11.19 -1.71 -13.07
N VAL A 175 -11.29 -1.15 -11.86
CA VAL A 175 -11.02 -1.90 -10.61
C VAL A 175 -12.08 -2.98 -10.40
N GLU A 176 -13.35 -2.68 -10.65
CA GLU A 176 -14.44 -3.65 -10.55
C GLU A 176 -14.26 -4.81 -11.55
N GLU A 177 -13.82 -4.51 -12.79
CA GLU A 177 -13.46 -5.52 -13.78
C GLU A 177 -12.33 -6.42 -13.28
N ALA A 178 -11.26 -5.84 -12.72
CA ALA A 178 -10.13 -6.58 -12.19
C ALA A 178 -10.56 -7.53 -11.05
N MET A 179 -11.37 -7.05 -10.11
CA MET A 179 -11.89 -7.86 -9.00
C MET A 179 -12.79 -9.00 -9.48
N ALA A 180 -13.68 -8.73 -10.43
CA ALA A 180 -14.54 -9.76 -11.02
C ALA A 180 -13.72 -10.83 -11.75
N LEU A 181 -12.69 -10.41 -12.49
CA LEU A 181 -11.78 -11.31 -13.19
C LEU A 181 -10.97 -12.18 -12.23
N LEU A 182 -10.43 -11.60 -11.15
CA LEU A 182 -9.69 -12.37 -10.14
C LEU A 182 -10.57 -13.37 -9.41
N LYS A 183 -11.83 -13.03 -9.16
CA LYS A 183 -12.79 -13.97 -8.58
C LYS A 183 -13.09 -15.16 -9.51
N GLU A 184 -13.01 -14.96 -10.82
CA GLU A 184 -13.27 -16.00 -11.82
C GLU A 184 -12.03 -16.82 -12.15
N LYS A 185 -10.86 -16.16 -12.30
CA LYS A 185 -9.64 -16.72 -12.88
C LYS A 185 -8.38 -16.55 -12.04
N GLY A 186 -8.45 -15.77 -10.96
CA GLY A 186 -7.31 -15.57 -10.07
C GLY A 186 -6.92 -16.83 -9.33
N THR A 187 -5.70 -16.85 -8.81
CA THR A 187 -5.14 -17.95 -8.01
C THR A 187 -5.17 -17.67 -6.52
N GLY A 188 -5.56 -16.46 -6.10
CA GLY A 188 -5.71 -16.08 -4.70
C GLY A 188 -6.93 -16.74 -4.05
N GLU A 189 -6.79 -17.23 -2.83
CA GLU A 189 -7.81 -17.98 -2.10
C GLU A 189 -8.76 -17.11 -1.28
N GLY A 190 -8.29 -15.92 -0.88
CA GLY A 190 -9.04 -15.02 0.00
C GLY A 190 -9.84 -13.96 -0.74
N PRO A 191 -10.66 -13.18 0.00
CA PRO A 191 -11.51 -12.15 -0.58
C PRO A 191 -10.76 -10.89 -0.98
N ASP A 192 -9.60 -10.61 -0.34
CA ASP A 192 -8.88 -9.35 -0.47
C ASP A 192 -7.80 -9.48 -1.54
N VAL A 193 -8.13 -9.14 -2.78
CA VAL A 193 -7.31 -9.42 -3.98
C VAL A 193 -6.76 -8.18 -4.67
N MET A 194 -7.01 -6.98 -4.10
CA MET A 194 -6.47 -5.74 -4.64
C MET A 194 -5.28 -5.25 -3.81
N TYR A 195 -4.25 -4.82 -4.51
CA TYR A 195 -3.12 -4.11 -3.95
C TYR A 195 -3.07 -2.70 -4.53
N PHE A 196 -3.19 -1.69 -3.69
CA PHE A 196 -3.07 -0.29 -4.12
C PHE A 196 -1.80 0.34 -3.60
N GLU A 197 -1.25 1.27 -4.38
CA GLU A 197 -0.22 2.19 -3.95
C GLU A 197 -0.69 3.63 -4.06
N THR A 198 -0.23 4.46 -3.14
CA THR A 198 -0.45 5.89 -3.12
C THR A 198 0.70 6.58 -2.38
N GLY A 199 0.66 7.88 -2.27
CA GLY A 199 1.59 8.71 -1.52
C GLY A 199 1.18 10.17 -1.62
N GLN A 200 1.45 10.94 -0.59
CA GLN A 200 1.12 12.37 -0.58
C GLN A 200 1.71 13.07 -1.81
N GLY A 201 0.87 13.83 -2.52
CA GLY A 201 1.28 14.58 -3.71
C GLY A 201 0.97 13.93 -5.06
N SER A 202 0.45 12.70 -5.09
CA SER A 202 0.17 11.98 -6.33
C SER A 202 -0.74 12.73 -7.32
N GLU A 203 -1.65 13.55 -6.84
CA GLU A 203 -2.57 14.36 -7.65
C GLU A 203 -1.94 15.60 -8.26
N LEU A 204 -0.81 16.08 -7.72
CA LEU A 204 -0.15 17.29 -8.20
C LEU A 204 0.43 17.10 -9.60
N SER A 205 0.92 15.90 -9.92
CA SER A 205 1.51 15.58 -11.23
C SER A 205 0.54 15.77 -12.40
N SER A 206 -0.77 15.64 -12.15
CA SER A 206 -1.83 15.79 -13.15
C SER A 206 -2.71 17.02 -12.92
N ASP A 207 -2.29 17.94 -12.04
CA ASP A 207 -3.11 19.10 -11.62
C ASP A 207 -4.55 18.65 -11.21
N ALA A 208 -4.63 17.57 -10.43
CA ALA A 208 -5.89 16.90 -10.10
C ALA A 208 -6.34 17.09 -8.66
N HIS A 209 -5.68 18.01 -7.91
CA HIS A 209 -5.93 18.23 -6.48
C HIS A 209 -7.07 19.23 -6.20
N TYR A 210 -7.55 19.99 -7.20
CA TYR A 210 -8.64 20.96 -7.08
C TYR A 210 -8.48 21.97 -5.93
N GLY A 211 -7.24 22.37 -5.63
CA GLY A 211 -6.91 23.30 -4.55
C GLY A 211 -6.95 22.69 -3.13
N ALA A 212 -7.21 21.41 -2.99
CA ALA A 212 -7.05 20.70 -1.72
C ALA A 212 -5.56 20.45 -1.43
N ASP A 213 -5.22 20.40 -0.14
CA ASP A 213 -3.85 20.04 0.28
C ASP A 213 -3.59 18.53 0.15
N GLN A 214 -2.32 18.17 0.12
CA GLN A 214 -1.89 16.77 -0.12
C GLN A 214 -2.35 15.79 0.97
N VAL A 215 -2.42 16.19 2.25
CA VAL A 215 -2.91 15.33 3.33
C VAL A 215 -4.39 15.00 3.13
N THR A 216 -5.18 15.97 2.69
CA THR A 216 -6.60 15.77 2.37
C THR A 216 -6.78 14.88 1.14
N MET A 217 -5.95 15.07 0.11
CA MET A 217 -6.01 14.24 -1.09
C MET A 217 -5.59 12.80 -0.78
N GLU A 218 -4.55 12.60 0.03
CA GLU A 218 -4.14 11.27 0.47
C GLU A 218 -5.24 10.55 1.28
N ALA A 219 -5.91 11.26 2.19
CA ALA A 219 -7.08 10.69 2.88
C ALA A 219 -8.21 10.27 1.92
N ARG A 220 -8.37 10.98 0.79
CA ARG A 220 -9.32 10.59 -0.27
C ARG A 220 -8.89 9.34 -1.02
N CYS A 221 -7.57 9.10 -1.21
CA CYS A 221 -7.07 7.82 -1.74
C CYS A 221 -7.55 6.66 -0.86
N TYR A 222 -7.45 6.80 0.46
CA TYR A 222 -7.94 5.77 1.39
C TYR A 222 -9.46 5.65 1.36
N GLY A 223 -10.19 6.75 1.18
CA GLY A 223 -11.64 6.73 0.97
C GLY A 223 -12.04 5.96 -0.29
N PHE A 224 -11.30 6.11 -1.38
CA PHE A 224 -11.47 5.33 -2.60
C PHE A 224 -11.14 3.85 -2.37
N ALA A 225 -9.95 3.57 -1.83
CA ALA A 225 -9.48 2.20 -1.60
C ALA A 225 -10.44 1.39 -0.71
N ARG A 226 -11.02 2.02 0.32
CA ARG A 226 -11.97 1.37 1.25
C ARG A 226 -13.15 0.72 0.56
N ALA A 227 -13.61 1.27 -0.58
CA ALA A 227 -14.75 0.72 -1.31
C ALA A 227 -14.47 -0.68 -1.90
N TYR A 228 -13.19 -1.03 -2.06
CA TYR A 228 -12.75 -2.27 -2.71
C TYR A 228 -12.16 -3.30 -1.74
N HIS A 229 -12.12 -3.02 -0.43
CA HIS A 229 -11.56 -3.91 0.58
C HIS A 229 -10.20 -4.51 0.17
N PRO A 230 -9.16 -3.68 -0.05
CA PRO A 230 -7.90 -4.17 -0.57
C PRO A 230 -7.18 -5.05 0.45
N PHE A 231 -6.33 -5.97 -0.05
CA PHE A 231 -5.38 -6.67 0.79
C PHE A 231 -4.45 -5.70 1.50
N MET A 232 -4.01 -4.66 0.77
CA MET A 232 -3.27 -3.56 1.37
C MET A 232 -3.26 -2.32 0.49
N VAL A 233 -3.01 -1.18 1.13
CA VAL A 233 -2.56 0.05 0.49
C VAL A 233 -1.15 0.36 0.99
N ASN A 234 -0.21 0.45 0.07
CA ASN A 234 1.16 0.84 0.36
C ASN A 234 1.34 2.34 0.12
N THR A 235 1.87 3.06 1.09
CA THR A 235 2.29 4.44 0.86
C THR A 235 3.75 4.50 0.44
N VAL A 236 4.01 5.18 -0.67
CA VAL A 236 5.35 5.45 -1.22
C VAL A 236 5.68 6.90 -0.91
N VAL A 237 6.19 7.14 0.29
CA VAL A 237 6.37 8.48 0.85
C VAL A 237 7.42 9.27 0.05
N GLY A 238 6.99 10.43 -0.51
CA GLY A 238 7.88 11.33 -1.26
C GLY A 238 8.30 10.83 -2.65
N PHE A 239 7.66 9.79 -3.17
CA PHE A 239 8.05 9.15 -4.43
C PHE A 239 7.11 9.49 -5.60
N ILE A 240 5.84 9.72 -5.32
CA ILE A 240 4.79 9.94 -6.32
C ILE A 240 4.47 11.42 -6.44
N GLY A 241 4.39 11.91 -7.68
CA GLY A 241 4.08 13.29 -8.02
C GLY A 241 5.31 14.19 -8.20
N PRO A 242 5.11 15.48 -8.51
CA PRO A 242 6.17 16.46 -8.70
C PRO A 242 6.75 16.95 -7.36
N GLU A 243 6.08 16.65 -6.27
CA GLU A 243 6.50 16.98 -4.92
C GLU A 243 7.60 16.07 -4.46
N TYR A 244 8.57 16.66 -3.76
CA TYR A 244 9.52 15.88 -3.01
C TYR A 244 9.64 16.45 -1.59
N LEU A 245 9.90 15.58 -0.64
CA LEU A 245 10.16 15.95 0.72
C LEU A 245 11.63 16.29 0.87
N TYR A 246 11.94 17.37 1.57
CA TYR A 246 13.30 17.91 1.62
C TYR A 246 14.23 17.09 2.52
N ASP A 247 13.73 16.65 3.66
CA ASP A 247 14.53 15.96 4.68
C ASP A 247 13.76 14.80 5.34
N SER A 248 14.48 14.01 6.11
CA SER A 248 13.93 12.86 6.85
C SER A 248 12.77 13.21 7.77
N ARG A 249 12.73 14.41 8.34
CA ARG A 249 11.64 14.83 9.24
C ARG A 249 10.33 14.96 8.50
N GLN A 250 10.39 15.47 7.27
CA GLN A 250 9.21 15.57 6.40
C GLN A 250 8.73 14.18 5.97
N VAL A 251 9.66 13.28 5.62
CA VAL A 251 9.33 11.88 5.27
C VAL A 251 8.71 11.15 6.44
N ILE A 252 9.31 11.24 7.62
CA ILE A 252 8.76 10.64 8.84
C ILE A 252 7.34 11.17 9.10
N ARG A 253 7.15 12.49 9.02
CA ARG A 253 5.82 13.10 9.22
C ARG A 253 4.80 12.57 8.24
N ALA A 254 5.10 12.56 6.94
CA ALA A 254 4.20 12.10 5.89
C ALA A 254 3.86 10.60 6.06
N GLY A 255 4.87 9.75 6.30
CA GLY A 255 4.63 8.32 6.53
C GLY A 255 3.75 8.03 7.75
N LEU A 256 3.91 8.78 8.83
CA LEU A 256 3.07 8.65 10.02
C LEU A 256 1.63 9.14 9.75
N GLU A 257 1.45 10.23 9.02
CA GLU A 257 0.14 10.74 8.60
C GLU A 257 -0.60 9.72 7.75
N ASP A 258 0.05 9.20 6.72
CA ASP A 258 -0.52 8.23 5.79
C ASP A 258 -0.99 6.97 6.52
N HIS A 259 -0.13 6.40 7.37
CA HIS A 259 -0.47 5.23 8.15
C HIS A 259 -1.63 5.45 9.12
N PHE A 260 -1.61 6.56 9.83
CA PHE A 260 -2.70 6.91 10.75
C PHE A 260 -4.01 7.06 9.99
N MET A 261 -4.02 7.84 8.89
CA MET A 261 -5.22 8.09 8.11
C MET A 261 -5.77 6.81 7.47
N GLY A 262 -4.90 5.98 6.90
CA GLY A 262 -5.31 4.70 6.31
C GLY A 262 -5.93 3.77 7.34
N LYS A 263 -5.27 3.57 8.48
CA LYS A 263 -5.80 2.72 9.56
C LYS A 263 -7.10 3.26 10.16
N LEU A 264 -7.21 4.58 10.37
CA LEU A 264 -8.45 5.20 10.83
C LEU A 264 -9.59 5.05 9.82
N THR A 265 -9.27 4.94 8.54
CA THR A 265 -10.23 4.66 7.47
C THR A 265 -10.59 3.17 7.37
N GLY A 266 -9.90 2.29 8.08
CA GLY A 266 -10.11 0.83 8.04
C GLY A 266 -9.36 0.14 6.90
N ILE A 267 -8.18 0.66 6.52
CA ILE A 267 -7.34 0.12 5.45
C ILE A 267 -6.14 -0.62 6.05
N PRO A 268 -5.80 -1.83 5.55
CA PRO A 268 -4.51 -2.47 5.82
C PRO A 268 -3.40 -1.66 5.16
N MET A 269 -2.46 -1.13 5.96
CA MET A 269 -1.44 -0.20 5.48
C MET A 269 -0.05 -0.84 5.41
N GLY A 270 0.62 -0.58 4.29
CA GLY A 270 2.04 -0.78 4.10
C GLY A 270 2.80 0.52 3.90
N CYS A 271 4.14 0.48 3.98
CA CYS A 271 5.00 1.65 3.69
C CYS A 271 6.35 1.22 3.14
N ASP A 272 6.80 1.90 2.11
CA ASP A 272 8.18 1.83 1.67
C ASP A 272 9.05 2.71 2.58
N CYS A 273 9.87 2.06 3.42
CA CYS A 273 10.85 2.77 4.24
C CYS A 273 12.10 3.06 3.41
N CYS A 274 11.99 4.00 2.47
CA CYS A 274 13.07 4.40 1.59
C CYS A 274 13.10 5.91 1.40
N TYR A 275 14.21 6.40 0.83
CA TYR A 275 14.39 7.80 0.47
C TYR A 275 14.87 7.92 -0.96
N THR A 276 14.46 9.01 -1.62
CA THR A 276 15.01 9.35 -2.95
C THR A 276 16.35 10.05 -2.81
N ASN A 277 17.19 9.95 -3.84
CA ASN A 277 18.57 10.46 -3.83
C ASN A 277 18.70 11.97 -3.61
N HIS A 278 17.64 12.75 -3.80
CA HIS A 278 17.63 14.20 -3.60
C HIS A 278 17.31 14.62 -2.16
N MET A 279 16.95 13.70 -1.28
CA MET A 279 16.60 14.00 0.10
C MET A 279 17.85 14.11 0.98
N GLN A 280 17.76 14.99 1.98
CA GLN A 280 18.75 15.05 3.06
C GLN A 280 18.38 14.04 4.14
N ALA A 281 18.81 12.80 3.96
CA ALA A 281 18.57 11.68 4.85
C ALA A 281 19.72 10.67 4.77
N ASP A 282 19.88 9.89 5.83
CA ASP A 282 20.87 8.83 5.93
C ASP A 282 20.25 7.50 6.43
N GLN A 283 21.07 6.47 6.59
CA GLN A 283 20.62 5.14 7.04
C GLN A 283 19.93 5.18 8.41
N ASN A 284 20.37 6.03 9.34
CA ASN A 284 19.74 6.14 10.66
C ASN A 284 18.31 6.70 10.53
N ASP A 285 18.07 7.56 9.56
CA ASP A 285 16.73 8.10 9.30
C ASP A 285 15.77 7.03 8.81
N ILE A 286 16.24 6.11 7.94
CA ILE A 286 15.45 4.94 7.49
C ILE A 286 15.12 4.04 8.69
N GLU A 287 16.10 3.78 9.55
CA GLU A 287 15.90 2.98 10.78
C GLU A 287 14.90 3.66 11.73
N ASN A 288 15.00 4.98 11.92
CA ASN A 288 14.05 5.74 12.73
C ASN A 288 12.63 5.66 12.20
N LEU A 289 12.43 5.83 10.87
CA LEU A 289 11.12 5.68 10.24
C LEU A 289 10.59 4.26 10.43
N SER A 290 11.42 3.26 10.18
CA SER A 290 11.06 1.84 10.33
C SER A 290 10.63 1.51 11.77
N MET A 291 11.36 2.00 12.77
CA MET A 291 10.99 1.80 14.18
C MET A 291 9.67 2.46 14.56
N LEU A 292 9.41 3.67 14.06
CA LEU A 292 8.15 4.37 14.33
C LEU A 292 6.98 3.65 13.64
N LEU A 293 7.15 3.22 12.39
CA LEU A 293 6.15 2.48 11.66
C LEU A 293 5.89 1.10 12.27
N ALA A 294 6.90 0.39 12.74
CA ALA A 294 6.72 -0.88 13.44
C ALA A 294 5.83 -0.76 14.70
N ARG A 295 5.73 0.43 15.29
CA ARG A 295 4.79 0.71 16.40
C ARG A 295 3.37 0.95 15.91
N MET A 296 3.19 1.49 14.69
CA MET A 296 1.89 1.81 14.09
C MET A 296 1.33 0.66 13.27
N VAL A 297 2.23 -0.10 12.64
CA VAL A 297 1.93 -1.04 11.56
C VAL A 297 2.34 -2.43 11.98
N LYS A 298 1.68 -3.35 11.35
CA LYS A 298 2.01 -4.77 11.44
C LYS A 298 2.45 -5.34 10.08
N VAL A 299 2.70 -4.45 9.11
CA VAL A 299 3.29 -4.77 7.81
C VAL A 299 4.39 -3.76 7.53
N LEU A 300 5.62 -4.21 7.41
CA LEU A 300 6.78 -3.40 7.04
C LEU A 300 7.34 -3.94 5.72
N TYR A 301 7.79 -3.05 4.84
CA TYR A 301 8.39 -3.45 3.58
C TYR A 301 9.90 -3.33 3.62
N ALA A 302 10.59 -4.40 3.25
CA ALA A 302 11.96 -4.33 2.82
C ALA A 302 12.00 -4.39 1.29
N SER A 303 12.32 -3.29 0.63
CA SER A 303 12.80 -3.31 -0.76
C SER A 303 14.30 -3.57 -0.72
N LEU A 304 14.73 -4.68 -1.27
CA LEU A 304 16.14 -4.98 -1.54
C LEU A 304 16.58 -4.31 -2.85
#